data_94fe451919995e6e2aeb66d2d28de080
#
_entry.id   94fe451919995e6e2aeb66d2d28de080
#
_cell.length_a   1.000
_cell.length_b   1.000
_cell.length_c   1.000
_cell.angle_alpha   90.00
_cell.angle_beta   90.00
_cell.angle_gamma   90.00
#
_symmetry.space_group_name_H-M   'P 1'
#
loop_
_entity.id
_entity.type
_entity.pdbx_description
1 polymer ?
#
loop_
_entity_poly.entity_id
_entity_poly.type
_entity_poly.pdbx_seq_one_letter_code
_entity_poly.pdbx_strand_id
1 'polypeptide(L)'
;MDVVYHDIGVDQLAEKTTRPLYGLKLAPYYGCMVVRPDFGNGSDSTEDPVSLDRILQALGAEVVDYPCKTDCCGGHMTQISEEAGFELIRRLIKGAADAEADAIVTLCPMCQLNLDGFQAAMNRHFGTSYHVPVLYFTQVIGLAMGMAPRSLGIGQEMVSAVDALAKIGSAPPPEPVHPARRRRGDRSLPMPSPRVEA
;
A
#
# COMPACT_ATOMS: atom_id res chain seq x y z
N MET A 1 4.61 1.26 -12.67
CA MET A 1 3.78 0.24 -12.04
C MET A 1 3.49 -0.90 -13.00
N ASP A 2 2.91 -0.61 -14.17
CA ASP A 2 2.51 -1.61 -15.16
C ASP A 2 3.64 -2.54 -15.60
N VAL A 3 4.84 -2.00 -15.87
CA VAL A 3 6.03 -2.82 -16.18
C VAL A 3 6.34 -3.83 -15.06
N VAL A 4 6.25 -3.41 -13.81
CA VAL A 4 6.56 -4.29 -12.67
C VAL A 4 5.48 -5.34 -12.48
N TYR A 5 4.21 -4.95 -12.62
CA TYR A 5 3.08 -5.82 -12.34
C TYR A 5 2.74 -6.77 -13.51
N HIS A 6 2.77 -6.25 -14.76
CA HIS A 6 2.38 -7.01 -15.95
C HIS A 6 3.55 -7.62 -16.71
N ASP A 7 4.64 -6.86 -16.93
CA ASP A 7 5.75 -7.34 -17.77
C ASP A 7 6.70 -8.25 -16.97
N ILE A 8 7.06 -7.85 -15.74
CA ILE A 8 7.89 -8.68 -14.86
C ILE A 8 7.02 -9.74 -14.18
N GLY A 9 5.91 -9.33 -13.59
CA GLY A 9 4.98 -10.18 -12.85
C GLY A 9 5.39 -10.43 -11.40
N VAL A 10 4.39 -10.66 -10.56
CA VAL A 10 4.58 -10.85 -9.11
C VAL A 10 5.38 -12.11 -8.75
N ASP A 11 5.25 -13.17 -9.55
CA ASP A 11 5.97 -14.43 -9.32
C ASP A 11 7.48 -14.25 -9.49
N GLN A 12 7.92 -13.54 -10.54
CA GLN A 12 9.33 -13.23 -10.74
C GLN A 12 9.88 -12.29 -9.66
N LEU A 13 9.06 -11.37 -9.15
CA LEU A 13 9.45 -10.52 -8.02
C LEU A 13 9.67 -11.35 -6.76
N ALA A 14 8.76 -12.30 -6.47
CA ALA A 14 8.90 -13.21 -5.34
C ALA A 14 10.17 -14.07 -5.46
N GLU A 15 10.45 -14.64 -6.63
CA GLU A 15 11.66 -15.43 -6.89
C GLU A 15 12.97 -14.63 -6.71
N LYS A 16 12.96 -13.34 -7.06
CA LYS A 16 14.12 -12.44 -6.93
C LYS A 16 14.25 -11.82 -5.54
N THR A 17 13.29 -12.02 -4.66
CA THR A 17 13.32 -11.50 -3.29
C THR A 17 14.36 -12.24 -2.48
N THR A 18 15.44 -11.56 -2.12
CA THR A 18 16.54 -12.11 -1.30
C THR A 18 16.38 -11.81 0.18
N ARG A 19 15.59 -10.78 0.53
CA ARG A 19 15.28 -10.34 1.89
C ARG A 19 13.79 -10.09 2.04
N PRO A 20 12.98 -11.13 2.24
CA PRO A 20 11.55 -10.97 2.44
C PRO A 20 11.21 -10.00 3.58
N LEU A 21 10.14 -9.23 3.40
CA LEU A 21 9.76 -8.15 4.31
C LEU A 21 8.84 -8.63 5.46
N TYR A 22 8.99 -9.87 5.90
CA TYR A 22 8.16 -10.44 6.98
C TYR A 22 8.24 -9.60 8.25
N GLY A 23 7.08 -9.33 8.84
CA GLY A 23 6.93 -8.51 10.04
C GLY A 23 6.70 -7.02 9.76
N LEU A 24 6.76 -6.60 8.50
CA LEU A 24 6.48 -5.23 8.10
C LEU A 24 5.04 -5.11 7.61
N LYS A 25 4.24 -4.25 8.27
CA LYS A 25 2.85 -3.93 7.90
C LYS A 25 2.82 -2.68 7.04
N LEU A 26 2.31 -2.81 5.82
CA LEU A 26 2.32 -1.73 4.83
C LEU A 26 0.92 -1.33 4.39
N ALA A 27 0.65 -0.02 4.38
CA ALA A 27 -0.55 0.57 3.80
C ALA A 27 -0.29 0.91 2.32
N PRO A 28 -0.93 0.22 1.35
CA PRO A 28 -0.78 0.52 -0.06
C PRO A 28 -1.52 1.80 -0.41
N TYR A 29 -0.84 2.78 -1.00
CA TYR A 29 -1.45 4.05 -1.36
C TYR A 29 -1.22 4.37 -2.84
N TYR A 30 -2.28 4.29 -3.62
CA TYR A 30 -2.27 4.57 -5.06
C TYR A 30 -2.40 6.07 -5.35
N GLY A 31 -3.15 6.78 -4.50
CA GLY A 31 -3.52 8.16 -4.77
C GLY A 31 -4.52 8.29 -5.92
N CYS A 32 -4.84 9.53 -6.31
CA CYS A 32 -5.90 9.80 -7.29
C CYS A 32 -5.42 9.68 -8.75
N MET A 33 -4.20 10.18 -9.07
CA MET A 33 -3.74 10.30 -10.46
C MET A 33 -3.31 8.98 -11.10
N VAL A 34 -2.96 7.97 -10.30
CA VAL A 34 -2.53 6.66 -10.81
C VAL A 34 -3.73 5.83 -11.25
N VAL A 35 -4.86 5.99 -10.58
CA VAL A 35 -6.08 5.20 -10.82
C VAL A 35 -7.15 5.96 -11.59
N ARG A 36 -7.07 7.30 -11.68
CA ARG A 36 -8.06 8.17 -12.34
C ARG A 36 -7.38 9.26 -13.17
N PRO A 37 -7.83 9.53 -14.41
CA PRO A 37 -8.92 8.86 -15.12
C PRO A 37 -8.56 7.43 -15.52
N ASP A 38 -9.57 6.63 -15.83
CA ASP A 38 -9.36 5.33 -16.46
C ASP A 38 -8.86 5.56 -17.90
N PHE A 39 -7.60 5.23 -18.13
CA PHE A 39 -6.99 5.37 -19.45
C PHE A 39 -7.29 4.19 -20.40
N GLY A 40 -8.17 3.27 -19.98
CA GLY A 40 -8.56 2.10 -20.77
C GLY A 40 -7.50 1.01 -20.88
N ASN A 41 -6.43 1.12 -20.11
CA ASN A 41 -5.34 0.14 -20.13
C ASN A 41 -5.72 -1.16 -19.41
N GLY A 42 -6.84 -1.14 -18.63
CA GLY A 42 -7.33 -2.30 -17.90
C GLY A 42 -6.37 -2.87 -16.85
N SER A 43 -5.34 -2.11 -16.47
CA SER A 43 -4.26 -2.61 -15.62
C SER A 43 -4.71 -2.84 -14.17
N ASP A 44 -5.64 -2.02 -13.66
CA ASP A 44 -6.16 -2.14 -12.30
C ASP A 44 -7.54 -1.48 -12.17
N SER A 45 -8.26 -1.75 -11.10
CA SER A 45 -9.54 -1.10 -10.80
C SER A 45 -9.33 0.37 -10.42
N THR A 46 -10.20 1.27 -10.91
CA THR A 46 -10.18 2.68 -10.50
C THR A 46 -10.73 2.90 -9.09
N GLU A 47 -11.56 1.99 -8.59
CA GLU A 47 -12.22 2.08 -7.29
C GLU A 47 -11.54 1.20 -6.23
N ASP A 48 -11.15 0.00 -6.61
CA ASP A 48 -10.46 -0.95 -5.72
C ASP A 48 -9.23 -1.56 -6.42
N PRO A 49 -8.15 -0.79 -6.58
CA PRO A 49 -6.91 -1.28 -7.16
C PRO A 49 -6.23 -2.28 -6.21
N VAL A 50 -5.58 -3.30 -6.78
CA VAL A 50 -4.92 -4.38 -6.03
C VAL A 50 -3.49 -4.69 -6.50
N SER A 51 -3.01 -4.04 -7.54
CA SER A 51 -1.70 -4.32 -8.13
C SER A 51 -0.54 -4.05 -7.14
N LEU A 52 -0.57 -2.91 -6.42
CA LEU A 52 0.43 -2.61 -5.40
C LEU A 52 0.32 -3.57 -4.22
N ASP A 53 -0.91 -3.88 -3.78
CA ASP A 53 -1.17 -4.85 -2.70
C ASP A 53 -0.48 -6.18 -3.01
N ARG A 54 -0.68 -6.71 -4.21
CA ARG A 54 -0.09 -7.98 -4.66
C ARG A 54 1.43 -7.94 -4.76
N ILE A 55 1.99 -6.81 -5.22
CA ILE A 55 3.45 -6.63 -5.24
C ILE A 55 3.99 -6.69 -3.82
N LEU A 56 3.43 -5.93 -2.88
CA LEU A 56 3.90 -5.89 -1.49
C LEU A 56 3.77 -7.26 -0.80
N GLN A 57 2.67 -7.99 -1.05
CA GLN A 57 2.49 -9.36 -0.58
C GLN A 57 3.54 -10.32 -1.17
N ALA A 58 3.83 -10.22 -2.47
CA ALA A 58 4.85 -11.05 -3.12
C ALA A 58 6.26 -10.80 -2.56
N LEU A 59 6.53 -9.59 -2.05
CA LEU A 59 7.76 -9.24 -1.36
C LEU A 59 7.79 -9.70 0.11
N GLY A 60 6.71 -10.33 0.61
CA GLY A 60 6.60 -10.87 1.95
C GLY A 60 6.10 -9.89 3.02
N ALA A 61 5.64 -8.69 2.65
CA ALA A 61 5.04 -7.76 3.60
C ALA A 61 3.59 -8.14 3.93
N GLU A 62 3.15 -7.79 5.14
CA GLU A 62 1.74 -7.78 5.51
C GLU A 62 1.09 -6.52 4.95
N VAL A 63 0.09 -6.67 4.11
CA VAL A 63 -0.67 -5.54 3.54
C VAL A 63 -1.90 -5.32 4.40
N VAL A 64 -2.00 -4.14 5.02
CA VAL A 64 -3.14 -3.79 5.87
C VAL A 64 -4.34 -3.35 5.03
N ASP A 65 -5.55 -3.55 5.55
CA ASP A 65 -6.75 -2.97 4.96
C ASP A 65 -6.72 -1.45 5.14
N TYR A 66 -6.53 -0.75 4.02
CA TYR A 66 -6.37 0.70 3.99
C TYR A 66 -7.43 1.36 3.09
N PRO A 67 -8.59 1.74 3.65
CA PRO A 67 -9.71 2.26 2.88
C PRO A 67 -9.41 3.55 2.11
N CYS A 68 -8.41 4.34 2.56
CA CYS A 68 -8.03 5.60 1.93
C CYS A 68 -7.06 5.44 0.73
N LYS A 69 -6.83 4.22 0.23
CA LYS A 69 -5.79 3.93 -0.76
C LYS A 69 -5.92 4.69 -2.09
N THR A 70 -7.11 5.17 -2.43
CA THR A 70 -7.39 5.93 -3.66
C THR A 70 -7.76 7.40 -3.41
N ASP A 71 -7.79 7.85 -2.16
CA ASP A 71 -8.10 9.24 -1.82
C ASP A 71 -6.99 10.20 -2.27
N CYS A 72 -7.33 11.48 -2.42
CA CYS A 72 -6.35 12.50 -2.81
C CYS A 72 -5.49 12.92 -1.60
N CYS A 73 -4.15 12.99 -1.80
CA CYS A 73 -3.23 13.50 -0.77
C CYS A 73 -3.27 15.01 -0.59
N GLY A 74 -3.96 15.74 -1.45
CA GLY A 74 -3.98 17.21 -1.41
C GLY A 74 -2.69 17.86 -1.91
N GLY A 75 -1.90 17.22 -2.78
CA GLY A 75 -0.57 17.67 -3.18
C GLY A 75 -0.46 19.13 -3.62
N HIS A 76 -1.48 19.67 -4.29
CA HIS A 76 -1.53 21.11 -4.66
C HIS A 76 -2.35 21.95 -3.67
N MET A 77 -3.21 21.32 -2.86
CA MET A 77 -4.10 22.04 -1.95
C MET A 77 -3.35 22.76 -0.85
N THR A 78 -2.24 22.24 -0.36
CA THR A 78 -1.41 22.90 0.66
C THR A 78 -0.90 24.26 0.25
N GLN A 79 -0.78 24.54 -1.06
CA GLN A 79 -0.39 25.82 -1.61
C GLN A 79 -1.57 26.78 -1.80
N ILE A 80 -2.80 26.29 -1.87
CA ILE A 80 -4.02 27.05 -2.10
C ILE A 80 -4.74 27.32 -0.77
N SER A 81 -4.86 26.29 0.04
CA SER A 81 -5.48 26.31 1.36
C SER A 81 -4.79 25.30 2.26
N GLU A 82 -3.95 25.77 3.19
CA GLU A 82 -3.24 24.90 4.13
C GLU A 82 -4.22 24.04 4.95
N GLU A 83 -5.32 24.62 5.43
CA GLU A 83 -6.31 23.90 6.23
C GLU A 83 -6.91 22.72 5.46
N ALA A 84 -7.35 22.94 4.21
CA ALA A 84 -7.89 21.90 3.36
C ALA A 84 -6.82 20.84 3.01
N GLY A 85 -5.58 21.27 2.73
CA GLY A 85 -4.45 20.38 2.47
C GLY A 85 -4.11 19.51 3.68
N PHE A 86 -4.02 20.12 4.87
CA PHE A 86 -3.73 19.38 6.11
C PHE A 86 -4.84 18.39 6.50
N GLU A 87 -6.10 18.73 6.24
CA GLU A 87 -7.19 17.77 6.49
C GLU A 87 -7.10 16.54 5.57
N LEU A 88 -6.76 16.72 4.29
CA LEU A 88 -6.54 15.62 3.37
C LEU A 88 -5.37 14.72 3.81
N ILE A 89 -4.25 15.34 4.20
CA ILE A 89 -3.07 14.61 4.74
C ILE A 89 -3.45 13.88 6.03
N ARG A 90 -4.15 14.55 6.95
CA ARG A 90 -4.56 13.97 8.23
C ARG A 90 -5.40 12.71 8.05
N ARG A 91 -6.37 12.73 7.13
CA ARG A 91 -7.22 11.57 6.84
C ARG A 91 -6.40 10.36 6.40
N LEU A 92 -5.43 10.56 5.52
CA LEU A 92 -4.57 9.51 5.02
C LEU A 92 -3.64 8.96 6.12
N ILE A 93 -2.94 9.84 6.82
CA ILE A 93 -2.01 9.45 7.89
C ILE A 93 -2.75 8.77 9.04
N LYS A 94 -3.90 9.34 9.46
CA LYS A 94 -4.75 8.73 10.49
C LYS A 94 -5.25 7.36 10.05
N GLY A 95 -5.73 7.22 8.82
CA GLY A 95 -6.21 5.93 8.31
C GLY A 95 -5.14 4.84 8.34
N ALA A 96 -3.88 5.18 7.99
CA ALA A 96 -2.77 4.25 8.07
C ALA A 96 -2.40 3.91 9.53
N ALA A 97 -2.43 4.91 10.42
CA ALA A 97 -2.19 4.69 11.86
C ALA A 97 -3.29 3.84 12.51
N ASP A 98 -4.55 4.08 12.17
CA ASP A 98 -5.69 3.28 12.67
C ASP A 98 -5.63 1.82 12.17
N ALA A 99 -5.08 1.59 10.97
CA ALA A 99 -4.81 0.26 10.43
C ALA A 99 -3.51 -0.37 10.97
N GLU A 100 -2.85 0.26 11.92
CA GLU A 100 -1.56 -0.19 12.50
C GLU A 100 -0.46 -0.41 11.45
N ALA A 101 -0.47 0.37 10.37
CA ALA A 101 0.58 0.29 9.36
C ALA A 101 1.90 0.86 9.88
N ASP A 102 2.99 0.18 9.58
CA ASP A 102 4.35 0.63 9.88
C ASP A 102 4.85 1.71 8.91
N ALA A 103 4.33 1.69 7.68
CA ALA A 103 4.60 2.68 6.67
C ALA A 103 3.49 2.72 5.62
N ILE A 104 3.33 3.88 4.97
CA ILE A 104 2.56 4.01 3.74
C ILE A 104 3.51 3.78 2.56
N VAL A 105 3.06 3.01 1.57
CA VAL A 105 3.81 2.80 0.31
C VAL A 105 3.05 3.44 -0.84
N THR A 106 3.67 4.39 -1.51
CA THR A 106 3.03 5.15 -2.59
C THR A 106 3.68 4.94 -3.96
N LEU A 107 2.91 5.19 -5.00
CA LEU A 107 3.31 5.14 -6.42
C LEU A 107 3.59 6.53 -7.01
N CYS A 108 3.21 7.60 -6.31
CA CYS A 108 3.30 8.95 -6.78
C CYS A 108 4.33 9.75 -5.97
N PRO A 109 5.38 10.33 -6.61
CA PRO A 109 6.39 11.11 -5.89
C PRO A 109 5.82 12.37 -5.25
N MET A 110 4.80 12.99 -5.85
CA MET A 110 4.09 14.12 -5.24
C MET A 110 3.37 13.72 -3.95
N CYS A 111 2.78 12.53 -3.94
CA CYS A 111 2.12 12.02 -2.74
C CYS A 111 3.14 11.71 -1.64
N GLN A 112 4.28 11.12 -2.00
CA GLN A 112 5.37 10.90 -1.05
C GLN A 112 5.82 12.21 -0.42
N LEU A 113 6.18 13.18 -1.24
CA LEU A 113 6.63 14.49 -0.77
C LEU A 113 5.59 15.17 0.11
N ASN A 114 4.31 15.13 -0.28
CA ASN A 114 3.25 15.84 0.43
C ASN A 114 2.96 15.18 1.79
N LEU A 115 2.82 13.86 1.84
CA LEU A 115 2.52 13.13 3.07
C LEU A 115 3.71 13.11 4.04
N ASP A 116 4.94 13.03 3.56
CA ASP A 116 6.13 13.06 4.39
C ASP A 116 6.43 14.48 4.87
N GLY A 117 6.52 15.43 3.94
CA GLY A 117 6.97 16.80 4.22
C GLY A 117 6.03 17.61 5.10
N PHE A 118 4.72 17.42 4.96
CA PHE A 118 3.73 18.21 5.72
C PHE A 118 3.21 17.53 6.99
N GLN A 119 3.65 16.32 7.31
CA GLN A 119 3.14 15.59 8.48
C GLN A 119 3.39 16.34 9.80
N ALA A 120 4.56 16.96 9.97
CA ALA A 120 4.86 17.75 11.16
C ALA A 120 4.01 19.04 11.26
N ALA A 121 3.74 19.70 10.13
CA ALA A 121 2.90 20.91 10.10
C ALA A 121 1.42 20.54 10.37
N MET A 122 0.92 19.48 9.76
CA MET A 122 -0.40 18.92 10.00
C MET A 122 -0.60 18.56 11.47
N ASN A 123 0.37 17.87 12.08
CA ASN A 123 0.33 17.51 13.50
C ASN A 123 0.20 18.74 14.39
N ARG A 124 0.97 19.82 14.13
CA ARG A 124 0.85 21.07 14.88
C ARG A 124 -0.51 21.70 14.72
N HIS A 125 -1.06 21.69 13.50
CA HIS A 125 -2.36 22.30 13.19
C HIS A 125 -3.50 21.63 13.93
N PHE A 126 -3.52 20.28 13.98
CA PHE A 126 -4.60 19.51 14.61
C PHE A 126 -4.29 19.06 16.05
N GLY A 127 -3.14 19.37 16.61
CA GLY A 127 -2.74 18.90 17.95
C GLY A 127 -2.56 17.39 18.03
N THR A 128 -2.09 16.77 16.94
CA THR A 128 -1.83 15.34 16.85
C THR A 128 -0.34 15.03 16.84
N SER A 129 0.04 13.73 16.92
CA SER A 129 1.44 13.29 16.99
C SER A 129 1.70 12.06 16.12
N TYR A 130 1.15 12.03 14.93
CA TYR A 130 1.38 10.93 14.00
C TYR A 130 2.82 10.89 13.49
N HIS A 131 3.37 9.68 13.34
CA HIS A 131 4.71 9.42 12.82
C HIS A 131 4.65 8.20 11.91
N VAL A 132 4.06 8.34 10.73
CA VAL A 132 3.92 7.27 9.74
C VAL A 132 4.85 7.57 8.58
N PRO A 133 5.97 6.85 8.41
CA PRO A 133 6.88 7.06 7.29
C PRO A 133 6.22 6.71 5.95
N VAL A 134 6.62 7.42 4.91
CA VAL A 134 6.08 7.27 3.56
C VAL A 134 7.19 6.83 2.61
N LEU A 135 7.11 5.60 2.13
CA LEU A 135 8.10 5.02 1.22
C LEU A 135 7.58 4.97 -0.22
N TYR A 136 8.50 5.12 -1.16
CA TYR A 136 8.17 4.91 -2.56
C TYR A 136 8.24 3.42 -2.90
N PHE A 137 7.34 2.92 -3.74
CA PHE A 137 7.22 1.48 -4.00
C PHE A 137 8.52 0.83 -4.51
N THR A 138 9.33 1.57 -5.29
CA THR A 138 10.63 1.05 -5.76
C THR A 138 11.67 0.94 -4.64
N GLN A 139 11.57 1.77 -3.60
CA GLN A 139 12.41 1.64 -2.40
C GLN A 139 12.10 0.31 -1.69
N VAL A 140 10.81 -0.02 -1.56
CA VAL A 140 10.35 -1.27 -0.92
C VAL A 140 10.79 -2.49 -1.73
N ILE A 141 10.68 -2.44 -3.05
CA ILE A 141 11.21 -3.50 -3.95
C ILE A 141 12.72 -3.65 -3.75
N GLY A 142 13.48 -2.55 -3.75
CA GLY A 142 14.93 -2.59 -3.53
C GLY A 142 15.32 -3.18 -2.19
N LEU A 143 14.58 -2.87 -1.11
CA LEU A 143 14.77 -3.48 0.22
C LEU A 143 14.60 -5.00 0.18
N ALA A 144 13.53 -5.47 -0.49
CA ALA A 144 13.25 -6.90 -0.64
C ALA A 144 14.29 -7.62 -1.49
N MET A 145 14.94 -6.91 -2.43
CA MET A 145 16.06 -7.41 -3.23
C MET A 145 17.42 -7.33 -2.48
N GLY A 146 17.41 -6.94 -1.19
CA GLY A 146 18.61 -6.90 -0.36
C GLY A 146 19.48 -5.66 -0.53
N MET A 147 18.99 -4.62 -1.21
CA MET A 147 19.72 -3.35 -1.32
C MET A 147 19.79 -2.63 0.02
N ALA A 148 20.92 -1.96 0.28
CA ALA A 148 21.05 -1.18 1.50
C ALA A 148 20.06 0.02 1.49
N PRO A 149 19.37 0.33 2.62
CA PRO A 149 18.41 1.44 2.69
C PRO A 149 18.99 2.76 2.17
N ARG A 150 20.24 3.06 2.54
CA ARG A 150 20.92 4.29 2.13
C ARG A 150 21.08 4.42 0.60
N SER A 151 21.30 3.32 -0.11
CA SER A 151 21.42 3.34 -1.58
C SER A 151 20.08 3.56 -2.28
N LEU A 152 18.99 3.37 -1.56
CA LEU A 152 17.61 3.62 -1.99
C LEU A 152 17.11 5.02 -1.60
N GLY A 153 17.95 5.84 -0.98
CA GLY A 153 17.59 7.16 -0.47
C GLY A 153 16.77 7.10 0.83
N ILE A 154 16.61 5.92 1.43
CA ILE A 154 15.93 5.78 2.72
C ILE A 154 16.85 6.35 3.82
N GLY A 155 16.28 7.19 4.68
CA GLY A 155 17.00 8.00 5.66
C GLY A 155 17.12 9.49 5.27
N GLN A 156 16.47 9.87 4.14
CA GLN A 156 16.33 11.27 3.70
C GLN A 156 14.91 11.82 3.97
N GLU A 157 13.99 10.95 4.43
CA GLU A 157 12.62 11.31 4.75
C GLU A 157 12.55 12.26 5.95
N MET A 158 11.51 13.11 6.00
CA MET A 158 11.21 13.95 7.17
C MET A 158 10.70 13.11 8.34
N VAL A 159 9.96 12.05 8.05
CA VAL A 159 9.47 11.07 9.04
C VAL A 159 10.30 9.79 8.92
N SER A 160 11.13 9.53 9.92
CA SER A 160 12.08 8.41 9.90
C SER A 160 11.40 7.06 9.73
N ALA A 161 11.90 6.25 8.79
CA ALA A 161 11.46 4.88 8.57
C ALA A 161 12.26 3.84 9.40
N VAL A 162 13.20 4.25 10.26
CA VAL A 162 14.12 3.35 10.98
C VAL A 162 13.37 2.31 11.80
N ASP A 163 12.34 2.73 12.55
CA ASP A 163 11.56 1.84 13.41
C ASP A 163 10.73 0.84 12.60
N ALA A 164 10.17 1.28 11.46
CA ALA A 164 9.47 0.41 10.53
C ALA A 164 10.43 -0.65 9.96
N LEU A 165 11.60 -0.24 9.46
CA LEU A 165 12.58 -1.14 8.88
C LEU A 165 13.18 -2.13 9.89
N ALA A 166 13.22 -1.79 11.17
CA ALA A 166 13.67 -2.69 12.23
C ALA A 166 12.74 -3.90 12.41
N LYS A 167 11.50 -3.82 11.95
CA LYS A 167 10.53 -4.92 11.99
C LYS A 167 10.75 -5.97 10.90
N ILE A 168 11.53 -5.69 9.88
CA ILE A 168 11.83 -6.65 8.81
C ILE A 168 12.55 -7.87 9.39
N GLY A 169 11.93 -9.05 9.22
CA GLY A 169 12.44 -10.31 9.76
C GLY A 169 12.01 -10.60 11.21
N SER A 170 11.16 -9.76 11.81
CA SER A 170 10.63 -9.99 13.16
C SER A 170 9.52 -11.05 13.22
N ALA A 171 8.86 -11.33 12.09
CA ALA A 171 7.86 -12.36 11.97
C ALA A 171 8.36 -13.55 11.14
N PRO A 172 7.91 -14.78 11.43
CA PRO A 172 8.19 -15.94 10.59
C PRO A 172 7.48 -15.79 9.22
N PRO A 173 7.93 -16.50 8.18
CA PRO A 173 7.20 -16.56 6.93
C PRO A 173 5.76 -17.03 7.17
N PRO A 174 4.76 -16.51 6.43
CA PRO A 174 3.39 -16.96 6.56
C PRO A 174 3.32 -18.45 6.28
N GLU A 175 2.50 -19.15 7.05
CA GLU A 175 2.25 -20.56 6.78
C GLU A 175 1.71 -20.74 5.35
N PRO A 176 2.20 -21.73 4.59
CA PRO A 176 1.71 -21.97 3.25
C PRO A 176 0.20 -22.24 3.32
N VAL A 177 -0.58 -21.38 2.66
CA VAL A 177 -2.03 -21.59 2.53
C VAL A 177 -2.25 -22.85 1.72
N HIS A 178 -2.41 -23.98 2.40
CA HIS A 178 -2.85 -25.20 1.73
C HIS A 178 -4.25 -24.95 1.18
N PRO A 179 -4.46 -25.01 -0.15
CA PRO A 179 -5.79 -24.84 -0.70
C PRO A 179 -6.70 -25.85 0.00
N ALA A 180 -7.77 -25.32 0.63
CA ALA A 180 -8.72 -26.15 1.35
C ALA A 180 -9.11 -27.32 0.45
N ARG A 181 -8.80 -28.54 0.86
CA ARG A 181 -9.08 -29.77 0.11
C ARG A 181 -10.59 -29.75 -0.16
N ARG A 182 -10.99 -29.40 -1.40
CA ARG A 182 -12.39 -29.46 -1.81
C ARG A 182 -12.92 -30.83 -1.41
N ARG A 183 -13.81 -30.87 -0.43
CA ARG A 183 -14.50 -32.11 -0.06
C ARG A 183 -15.22 -32.59 -1.33
N ARG A 184 -14.76 -33.72 -1.86
CA ARG A 184 -15.44 -34.43 -2.93
C ARG A 184 -16.81 -34.82 -2.38
N GLY A 185 -17.85 -34.02 -2.62
CA GLY A 185 -19.20 -34.34 -2.14
C GLY A 185 -20.21 -33.19 -2.13
N ASP A 186 -19.79 -31.96 -2.16
CA ASP A 186 -20.74 -30.83 -2.17
C ASP A 186 -21.05 -30.36 -3.60
N ARG A 187 -21.94 -31.09 -4.27
CA ARG A 187 -22.52 -30.77 -5.59
C ARG A 187 -23.95 -30.27 -5.44
N SER A 188 -24.22 -29.40 -4.52
CA SER A 188 -25.56 -28.84 -4.46
C SER A 188 -25.55 -27.38 -4.05
N LEU A 189 -25.28 -26.50 -5.01
CA LEU A 189 -25.94 -25.21 -4.98
C LEU A 189 -27.39 -25.48 -5.33
N PRO A 190 -28.37 -25.12 -4.46
CA PRO A 190 -29.78 -25.24 -4.82
C PRO A 190 -30.02 -24.33 -6.04
N MET A 191 -30.43 -24.95 -7.14
CA MET A 191 -30.87 -24.22 -8.32
C MET A 191 -32.11 -23.40 -7.95
N PRO A 192 -32.19 -22.10 -8.33
CA PRO A 192 -33.40 -21.34 -8.12
C PRO A 192 -34.55 -22.00 -8.87
N SER A 193 -35.65 -22.22 -8.17
CA SER A 193 -36.88 -22.76 -8.77
C SER A 193 -37.36 -21.82 -9.90
N PRO A 194 -37.77 -22.35 -11.07
CA PRO A 194 -38.33 -21.52 -12.12
C PRO A 194 -39.59 -20.82 -11.61
N ARG A 195 -39.72 -19.52 -11.85
CA ARG A 195 -40.96 -18.79 -11.57
C ARG A 195 -42.05 -19.37 -12.46
N VAL A 196 -43.08 -19.92 -11.86
CA VAL A 196 -44.32 -20.26 -12.57
C VAL A 196 -45.05 -18.92 -12.74
N GLU A 197 -45.08 -18.41 -13.96
CA GLU A 197 -45.97 -17.29 -14.32
C GLU A 197 -47.40 -17.80 -14.31
N ALA A 198 -48.24 -17.11 -13.53
CA ALA A 198 -49.71 -17.31 -13.50
C ALA A 198 -50.38 -16.33 -14.46
#